data_58de0066d779d6c0171ed9a5c12a4bdf
#
_entry.id   58de0066d779d6c0171ed9a5c12a4bdf
#
_cell.length_a   1.000
_cell.length_b   1.000
_cell.length_c   1.000
_cell.angle_alpha   90.00
_cell.angle_beta   90.00
_cell.angle_gamma   90.00
#
_symmetry.space_group_name_H-M   'P 1'
#
loop_
_entity.id
_entity.type
_entity.pdbx_description
1 polymer ?
#
loop_
_entity_poly.entity_id
_entity_poly.type
_entity_poly.pdbx_seq_one_letter_code
_entity_poly.pdbx_strand_id
1 'polypeptide(L)'
;MTDSVRLQWLADLFRLLGRTGLGKRKSTGKGSFDVTGIDKCNLFEAIDNPNAFLSLSNFVPAPGDPTEGNYRVMVKYGKLGEEFALSKHPFKHPLLMIQAGSVFRVQGMVRAYYGYMIEDIAPAHPEVLQYALAFSVPVRLEA
;
A
#
# COMPACT_ATOMS: atom_id res chain seq x y z
N MET A 1 0.58 17.94 -15.78
CA MET A 1 -0.65 17.91 -14.96
C MET A 1 -0.38 18.73 -13.72
N THR A 2 -1.11 19.80 -13.48
CA THR A 2 -0.92 20.68 -12.30
C THR A 2 -1.42 19.99 -11.02
N ASP A 3 -0.89 20.39 -9.87
CA ASP A 3 -1.29 19.81 -8.58
C ASP A 3 -2.80 19.95 -8.31
N SER A 4 -3.40 21.06 -8.71
CA SER A 4 -4.84 21.30 -8.56
C SER A 4 -5.69 20.32 -9.38
N VAL A 5 -5.26 19.97 -10.60
CA VAL A 5 -5.94 18.98 -11.44
C VAL A 5 -5.82 17.58 -10.83
N ARG A 6 -4.68 17.24 -10.23
CA ARG A 6 -4.48 15.96 -9.53
C ARG A 6 -5.38 15.82 -8.30
N LEU A 7 -5.48 16.89 -7.49
CA LEU A 7 -6.35 16.90 -6.31
C LEU A 7 -7.81 16.78 -6.71
N GLN A 8 -8.24 17.48 -7.75
CA GLN A 8 -9.63 17.38 -8.23
C GLN A 8 -9.94 15.96 -8.72
N TRP A 9 -9.07 15.38 -9.54
CA TRP A 9 -9.22 14.00 -10.02
C TRP A 9 -9.27 13.00 -8.85
N LEU A 10 -8.40 13.16 -7.85
CA LEU A 10 -8.41 12.33 -6.64
C LEU A 10 -9.72 12.48 -5.87
N ALA A 11 -10.23 13.70 -5.72
CA ALA A 11 -11.51 13.96 -5.08
C ALA A 11 -12.66 13.23 -5.77
N ASP A 12 -12.68 13.25 -7.10
CA ASP A 12 -13.73 12.60 -7.89
C ASP A 12 -13.65 11.06 -7.78
N LEU A 13 -12.45 10.49 -7.75
CA LEU A 13 -12.24 9.07 -7.48
C LEU A 13 -12.73 8.67 -6.08
N PHE A 14 -12.41 9.45 -5.06
CA PHE A 14 -12.88 9.17 -3.70
C PHE A 14 -14.41 9.31 -3.57
N ARG A 15 -15.02 10.28 -4.25
CA ARG A 15 -16.49 10.40 -4.29
C ARG A 15 -17.13 9.20 -4.97
N LEU A 16 -16.55 8.72 -6.07
CA LEU A 16 -17.01 7.49 -6.73
C LEU A 16 -16.88 6.29 -5.80
N LEU A 17 -15.72 6.13 -5.16
CA LEU A 17 -15.47 5.06 -4.19
C LEU A 17 -16.45 5.13 -3.01
N GLY A 18 -16.75 6.33 -2.51
CA GLY A 18 -17.72 6.53 -1.42
C GLY A 18 -19.12 6.03 -1.79
N ARG A 19 -19.56 6.23 -3.04
CA ARG A 19 -20.84 5.75 -3.55
C ARG A 19 -20.87 4.23 -3.75
N THR A 20 -19.76 3.65 -4.25
CA THR A 20 -19.66 2.20 -4.48
C THR A 20 -19.36 1.42 -3.20
N GLY A 21 -18.87 2.11 -2.16
CA GLY A 21 -18.46 1.51 -0.89
C GLY A 21 -17.08 0.87 -0.91
N LEU A 22 -16.43 0.86 0.25
CA LEU A 22 -15.13 0.25 0.48
C LEU A 22 -15.26 -0.98 1.37
N GLY A 23 -14.59 -2.07 1.01
CA GLY A 23 -14.47 -3.29 1.82
C GLY A 23 -15.36 -4.45 1.39
N LYS A 24 -15.26 -5.55 2.15
CA LYS A 24 -15.90 -6.84 1.81
C LYS A 24 -17.44 -6.83 1.77
N ARG A 25 -18.07 -5.86 2.44
CA ARG A 25 -19.53 -5.80 2.59
C ARG A 25 -20.17 -4.67 1.79
N LYS A 26 -19.50 -4.20 0.73
CA LYS A 26 -20.03 -3.13 -0.14
C LYS A 26 -21.37 -3.51 -0.79
N SER A 27 -21.57 -4.77 -1.15
CA SER A 27 -22.83 -5.27 -1.73
C SER A 27 -24.03 -5.21 -0.78
N THR A 28 -23.80 -5.04 0.51
CA THR A 28 -24.87 -4.88 1.53
C THR A 28 -25.02 -3.41 1.99
N GLY A 29 -24.51 -2.44 1.20
CA GLY A 29 -24.58 -1.01 1.51
C GLY A 29 -23.63 -0.54 2.61
N LYS A 30 -22.75 -1.43 3.13
CA LYS A 30 -21.73 -1.03 4.10
C LYS A 30 -20.48 -0.51 3.41
N GLY A 31 -19.79 0.43 4.09
CA GLY A 31 -18.55 1.02 3.57
C GLY A 31 -18.77 2.20 2.63
N SER A 32 -20.00 2.68 2.45
CA SER A 32 -20.27 3.97 1.82
C SER A 32 -19.80 5.12 2.72
N PHE A 33 -19.33 6.20 2.13
CA PHE A 33 -18.86 7.39 2.84
C PHE A 33 -18.98 8.62 1.96
N ASP A 34 -19.03 9.80 2.59
CA ASP A 34 -18.98 11.08 1.90
C ASP A 34 -17.62 11.73 2.09
N VAL A 35 -17.10 12.35 1.03
CA VAL A 35 -15.86 13.11 1.07
C VAL A 35 -16.18 14.54 1.44
N THR A 36 -15.79 14.97 2.63
CA THR A 36 -16.04 16.32 3.13
C THR A 36 -14.95 17.32 2.70
N GLY A 37 -13.75 16.87 2.42
CA GLY A 37 -12.64 17.68 1.93
C GLY A 37 -11.44 16.85 1.57
N ILE A 38 -10.55 17.40 0.75
CA ILE A 38 -9.22 16.84 0.44
C ILE A 38 -8.24 17.99 0.46
N ASP A 39 -7.29 17.94 1.38
CA ASP A 39 -6.28 18.97 1.56
C ASP A 39 -4.87 18.37 1.46
N LYS A 40 -3.90 19.18 1.05
CA LYS A 40 -2.49 18.80 1.15
C LYS A 40 -2.11 18.73 2.62
N CYS A 41 -1.37 17.68 2.97
CA CYS A 41 -0.86 17.48 4.31
C CYS A 41 0.66 17.26 4.27
N ASN A 42 1.39 18.03 5.08
CA ASN A 42 2.84 17.92 5.23
C ASN A 42 3.24 17.14 6.49
N LEU A 43 2.37 16.25 6.93
CA LEU A 43 2.52 15.53 8.21
C LEU A 43 3.88 14.81 8.35
N PHE A 44 4.48 14.39 7.24
CA PHE A 44 5.70 13.60 7.23
C PHE A 44 6.93 14.34 6.68
N GLU A 45 6.80 15.63 6.33
CA GLU A 45 7.90 16.41 5.75
C GLU A 45 8.81 17.08 6.79
N ALA A 46 8.43 17.04 8.07
CA ALA A 46 9.08 17.80 9.15
C ALA A 46 10.22 17.07 9.86
N ILE A 47 10.74 15.96 9.32
CA ILE A 47 11.82 15.21 9.96
C ILE A 47 13.18 15.68 9.43
N ASP A 48 13.95 16.33 10.28
CA ASP A 48 15.31 16.75 9.94
C ASP A 48 16.27 15.54 9.86
N ASN A 49 16.96 15.45 8.72
CA ASN A 49 17.98 14.42 8.46
C ASN A 49 17.49 12.99 8.79
N PRO A 50 16.43 12.50 8.15
CA PRO A 50 15.97 11.15 8.36
C PRO A 50 17.03 10.14 7.93
N ASN A 51 17.26 9.12 8.76
CA ASN A 51 18.22 8.03 8.50
C ASN A 51 17.56 6.66 8.41
N ALA A 52 16.22 6.63 8.42
CA ALA A 52 15.42 5.43 8.35
C ALA A 52 14.03 5.73 7.80
N PHE A 53 13.28 4.69 7.43
CA PHE A 53 11.84 4.79 7.15
C PHE A 53 11.04 3.81 8.01
N LEU A 54 9.85 4.24 8.39
CA LEU A 54 8.80 3.41 8.97
C LEU A 54 7.80 3.04 7.86
N SER A 55 7.50 1.78 7.67
CA SER A 55 6.45 1.35 6.75
C SER A 55 5.09 1.34 7.40
N LEU A 56 4.13 2.09 6.86
CA LEU A 56 2.72 2.05 7.30
C LEU A 56 1.88 1.01 6.56
N SER A 57 2.46 0.31 5.58
CA SER A 57 1.80 -0.78 4.85
C SER A 57 2.64 -2.05 4.84
N ASN A 58 1.97 -3.20 4.64
CA ASN A 58 2.68 -4.43 4.37
C ASN A 58 3.30 -4.38 2.97
N PHE A 59 4.54 -4.85 2.83
CA PHE A 59 5.26 -4.80 1.56
C PHE A 59 6.20 -5.98 1.37
N VAL A 60 6.69 -6.14 0.14
CA VAL A 60 7.76 -7.08 -0.20
C VAL A 60 8.95 -6.25 -0.68
N PRO A 61 10.12 -6.35 -0.03
CA PRO A 61 11.29 -5.59 -0.43
C PRO A 61 11.70 -5.90 -1.87
N ALA A 62 12.00 -4.87 -2.64
CA ALA A 62 12.61 -5.02 -3.96
C ALA A 62 14.13 -5.32 -3.82
N PRO A 63 14.76 -5.92 -4.84
CA PRO A 63 16.20 -6.01 -4.89
C PRO A 63 16.85 -4.63 -4.71
N GLY A 64 17.77 -4.52 -3.74
CA GLY A 64 18.45 -3.26 -3.40
C GLY A 64 17.70 -2.36 -2.41
N ASP A 65 16.55 -2.79 -1.90
CA ASP A 65 15.92 -2.11 -0.78
C ASP A 65 16.72 -2.33 0.52
N PRO A 66 16.63 -1.41 1.49
CA PRO A 66 17.29 -1.57 2.79
C PRO A 66 16.83 -2.85 3.50
N THR A 67 17.79 -3.56 4.09
CA THR A 67 17.57 -4.81 4.82
C THR A 67 17.90 -4.71 6.30
N GLU A 68 18.62 -3.68 6.71
CA GLU A 68 18.96 -3.45 8.11
C GLU A 68 17.83 -2.74 8.83
N GLY A 69 17.28 -3.37 9.87
CA GLY A 69 16.17 -2.78 10.60
C GLY A 69 15.47 -3.72 11.57
N ASN A 70 14.39 -3.22 12.16
CA ASN A 70 13.51 -3.97 13.04
C ASN A 70 12.20 -4.25 12.29
N TYR A 71 11.93 -5.51 12.00
CA TYR A 71 10.76 -5.89 11.22
C TYR A 71 10.14 -7.21 11.68
N ARG A 72 8.89 -7.38 11.33
CA ARG A 72 8.17 -8.64 11.43
C ARG A 72 7.73 -9.08 10.06
N VAL A 73 7.69 -10.38 9.87
CA VAL A 73 7.19 -11.00 8.65
C VAL A 73 5.82 -11.62 8.88
N MET A 74 5.05 -11.70 7.82
CA MET A 74 3.79 -12.43 7.79
C MET A 74 3.60 -13.15 6.47
N VAL A 75 2.87 -14.24 6.48
CA VAL A 75 2.39 -14.89 5.25
C VAL A 75 0.98 -14.40 4.96
N LYS A 76 0.81 -13.77 3.81
CA LYS A 76 -0.49 -13.34 3.32
C LYS A 76 -1.09 -14.40 2.42
N TYR A 77 -2.25 -14.90 2.80
CA TYR A 77 -3.10 -15.73 1.95
C TYR A 77 -4.19 -14.86 1.35
N GLY A 78 -4.39 -14.96 0.05
CA GLY A 78 -5.40 -14.18 -0.64
C GLY A 78 -6.35 -15.04 -1.45
N LYS A 79 -7.62 -14.61 -1.51
CA LYS A 79 -8.61 -15.09 -2.47
C LYS A 79 -8.95 -13.94 -3.39
N LEU A 80 -9.11 -14.22 -4.67
CA LEU A 80 -9.62 -13.27 -5.65
C LEU A 80 -11.05 -12.87 -5.28
N GLY A 81 -11.37 -11.62 -5.51
CA GLY A 81 -12.70 -11.08 -5.25
C GLY A 81 -13.54 -10.96 -6.51
N GLU A 82 -14.78 -10.52 -6.34
CA GLU A 82 -15.70 -10.15 -7.41
C GLU A 82 -15.88 -11.27 -8.44
N GLU A 83 -15.72 -10.97 -9.72
CA GLU A 83 -15.90 -11.90 -10.84
C GLU A 83 -14.97 -13.12 -10.77
N PHE A 84 -13.77 -12.96 -10.19
CA PHE A 84 -12.80 -14.06 -10.04
C PHE A 84 -13.07 -14.97 -8.83
N ALA A 85 -13.96 -14.56 -7.93
CA ALA A 85 -14.24 -15.34 -6.71
C ALA A 85 -14.86 -16.72 -6.99
N LEU A 86 -15.52 -16.85 -8.13
CA LEU A 86 -16.17 -18.09 -8.60
C LEU A 86 -15.33 -18.85 -9.63
N SER A 87 -14.11 -18.37 -9.94
CA SER A 87 -13.23 -19.08 -10.85
C SER A 87 -12.78 -20.43 -10.28
N LYS A 88 -12.35 -21.35 -11.14
CA LYS A 88 -11.90 -22.70 -10.76
C LYS A 88 -10.72 -22.68 -9.76
N HIS A 89 -9.90 -21.63 -9.82
CA HIS A 89 -8.73 -21.43 -8.95
C HIS A 89 -8.69 -19.99 -8.41
N PRO A 90 -9.52 -19.67 -7.42
CA PRO A 90 -9.66 -18.28 -6.93
C PRO A 90 -8.58 -17.90 -5.92
N PHE A 91 -7.64 -18.76 -5.62
CA PHE A 91 -6.62 -18.50 -4.60
C PHE A 91 -5.34 -17.96 -5.21
N LYS A 92 -4.79 -16.95 -4.54
CA LYS A 92 -3.44 -16.43 -4.81
C LYS A 92 -2.39 -17.33 -4.17
N HIS A 93 -1.18 -17.31 -4.71
CA HIS A 93 -0.04 -17.89 -4.02
C HIS A 93 0.16 -17.25 -2.65
N PRO A 94 0.59 -18.02 -1.63
CA PRO A 94 1.04 -17.45 -0.37
C PRO A 94 2.19 -16.48 -0.61
N LEU A 95 2.12 -15.31 0.01
CA LEU A 95 3.12 -14.25 -0.14
C LEU A 95 3.72 -13.89 1.21
N LEU A 96 5.05 -14.03 1.35
CA LEU A 96 5.77 -13.54 2.50
C LEU A 96 5.94 -12.03 2.39
N MET A 97 5.45 -11.30 3.37
CA MET A 97 5.50 -9.83 3.42
C MET A 97 6.10 -9.34 4.72
N ILE A 98 6.74 -8.19 4.66
CA ILE A 98 7.10 -7.39 5.83
C ILE A 98 5.83 -6.71 6.34
N GLN A 99 5.61 -6.74 7.66
CA GLN A 99 4.43 -6.11 8.27
C GLN A 99 4.58 -4.58 8.37
N ALA A 100 3.45 -3.89 8.31
CA ALA A 100 3.35 -2.48 8.72
C ALA A 100 3.89 -2.28 10.14
N GLY A 101 4.51 -1.14 10.41
CA GLY A 101 5.20 -0.84 11.67
C GLY A 101 6.66 -1.28 11.67
N SER A 102 7.16 -1.89 10.61
CA SER A 102 8.58 -2.22 10.45
C SER A 102 9.39 -0.98 10.08
N VAL A 103 10.61 -0.89 10.60
CA VAL A 103 11.53 0.24 10.40
C VAL A 103 12.83 -0.25 9.81
N PHE A 104 13.35 0.47 8.81
CA PHE A 104 14.60 0.14 8.13
C PHE A 104 15.53 1.34 8.07
N ARG A 105 16.82 1.13 8.37
CA ARG A 105 17.86 2.14 8.19
C ARG A 105 18.12 2.36 6.71
N VAL A 106 18.35 3.62 6.33
CA VAL A 106 18.60 4.02 4.95
C VAL A 106 19.94 4.75 4.87
N GLN A 107 20.76 4.34 3.91
CA GLN A 107 21.95 5.09 3.56
C GLN A 107 21.59 6.11 2.47
N GLY A 108 21.54 7.38 2.84
CA GLY A 108 21.17 8.47 1.93
C GLY A 108 19.70 8.92 2.07
N MET A 109 19.10 9.33 0.96
CA MET A 109 17.75 9.89 0.95
C MET A 109 16.67 8.80 1.12
N VAL A 110 15.72 9.04 2.02
CA VAL A 110 14.53 8.19 2.14
C VAL A 110 13.65 8.37 0.91
N ARG A 111 13.31 7.26 0.26
CA ARG A 111 12.43 7.26 -0.92
C ARG A 111 10.97 7.34 -0.52
N ALA A 112 10.12 7.81 -1.43
CA ALA A 112 8.68 7.90 -1.23
C ALA A 112 8.02 6.52 -1.02
N TYR A 113 8.60 5.46 -1.60
CA TYR A 113 8.16 4.07 -1.42
C TYR A 113 9.32 3.10 -1.58
N TYR A 114 9.14 1.89 -1.04
CA TYR A 114 10.01 0.72 -1.19
C TYR A 114 9.16 -0.48 -1.58
N GLY A 115 9.79 -1.54 -2.07
CA GLY A 115 9.07 -2.71 -2.55
C GLY A 115 8.67 -2.61 -4.02
N TYR A 116 7.83 -3.56 -4.48
CA TYR A 116 7.40 -3.64 -5.87
C TYR A 116 6.03 -4.30 -6.00
N MET A 117 5.44 -4.22 -7.18
CA MET A 117 4.21 -4.95 -7.52
C MET A 117 4.56 -6.41 -7.82
N ILE A 118 3.83 -7.35 -7.24
CA ILE A 118 4.05 -8.78 -7.47
C ILE A 118 3.18 -9.23 -8.63
N GLU A 119 3.82 -9.75 -9.65
CA GLU A 119 3.21 -10.43 -10.79
C GLU A 119 3.01 -11.92 -10.50
N ASP A 120 2.29 -12.62 -11.35
CA ASP A 120 2.08 -14.09 -11.29
C ASP A 120 1.57 -14.61 -9.92
N ILE A 121 0.91 -13.74 -9.16
CA ILE A 121 0.40 -14.09 -7.83
C ILE A 121 -0.81 -15.01 -7.88
N ALA A 122 -1.53 -15.03 -9.00
CA ALA A 122 -2.72 -15.85 -9.23
C ALA A 122 -2.54 -16.67 -10.51
N PRO A 123 -2.23 -17.99 -10.41
CA PRO A 123 -1.84 -18.82 -11.56
C PRO A 123 -2.86 -18.86 -12.69
N ALA A 124 -4.15 -18.77 -12.38
CA ALA A 124 -5.23 -18.77 -13.36
C ALA A 124 -5.54 -17.37 -13.95
N HIS A 125 -4.93 -16.32 -13.40
CA HIS A 125 -5.23 -14.92 -13.71
C HIS A 125 -3.94 -14.10 -13.70
N PRO A 126 -3.10 -14.21 -14.74
CA PRO A 126 -1.78 -13.54 -14.80
C PRO A 126 -1.90 -12.01 -14.82
N GLU A 127 -3.07 -11.48 -15.22
CA GLU A 127 -3.38 -10.05 -15.17
C GLU A 127 -3.53 -9.49 -13.75
N VAL A 128 -3.65 -10.36 -12.74
CA VAL A 128 -3.82 -9.95 -11.36
C VAL A 128 -2.49 -9.62 -10.72
N LEU A 129 -2.31 -8.37 -10.35
CA LEU A 129 -1.16 -7.89 -9.60
C LEU A 129 -1.46 -7.83 -8.10
N GLN A 130 -0.43 -8.09 -7.29
CA GLN A 130 -0.51 -7.84 -5.85
C GLN A 130 0.27 -6.58 -5.50
N TYR A 131 -0.42 -5.61 -4.93
CA TYR A 131 0.23 -4.43 -4.34
C TYR A 131 1.10 -4.85 -3.16
N ALA A 132 2.38 -4.55 -3.22
CA ALA A 132 3.36 -4.87 -2.19
C ALA A 132 4.38 -3.73 -1.98
N LEU A 133 3.94 -2.48 -2.09
CA LEU A 133 4.74 -1.30 -1.84
C LEU A 133 4.59 -0.82 -0.40
N ALA A 134 5.70 -0.45 0.22
CA ALA A 134 5.71 0.23 1.51
C ALA A 134 5.24 1.68 1.35
N PHE A 135 4.25 2.09 2.13
CA PHE A 135 4.02 3.51 2.37
C PHE A 135 5.05 3.98 3.38
N SER A 136 6.11 4.62 2.91
CA SER A 136 7.26 4.98 3.72
C SER A 136 7.08 6.34 4.38
N VAL A 137 7.31 6.37 5.69
CA VAL A 137 7.38 7.60 6.49
C VAL A 137 8.82 7.80 6.92
N PRO A 138 9.46 8.94 6.58
CA PRO A 138 10.80 9.24 7.07
C PRO A 138 10.81 9.28 8.59
N VAL A 139 11.83 8.69 9.20
CA VAL A 139 12.06 8.75 10.64
C VAL A 139 13.54 8.93 10.93
N ARG A 140 13.86 9.43 12.10
CA ARG A 140 15.21 9.50 12.62
C ARG A 140 15.36 8.54 13.78
N LEU A 141 16.25 7.58 13.63
CA LEU A 141 16.64 6.66 14.68
C LEU A 141 17.88 7.22 15.39
N GLU A 142 17.85 7.22 16.69
CA GLU A 142 19.04 7.46 17.51
C GLU A 142 19.99 6.27 17.40
N ALA A 143 21.27 6.52 17.65
CA ALA A 143 22.31 5.51 17.58
C ALA A 143 22.27 4.57 18.80
#